data_0cfe4c58256be3b78af27dd0ea94d4eb
#
_entry.id   0cfe4c58256be3b78af27dd0ea94d4eb
#
_cell.length_a   1.000
_cell.length_b   1.000
_cell.length_c   1.000
_cell.angle_alpha   90.00
_cell.angle_beta   90.00
_cell.angle_gamma   90.00
#
_symmetry.space_group_name_H-M   'P 1'
#
loop_
_entity.id
_entity.type
_entity.pdbx_description
1 polymer ?
#
loop_
_entity_poly.entity_id
_entity_poly.type
_entity_poly.pdbx_seq_one_letter_code
_entity_poly.pdbx_strand_id
1 'polypeptide(L)' 'MEHTKAYQEFKKNGNTKFVRYSEGAEMYHMSVSKFMQMAKDAKAIYKLGQLVLVNLKIFDEYIETFHIVEDRKSVV' A
#
# COMPACT_ATOMS: atom_id res chain seq x y z
N MET A 1 6.49 9.39 19.44
CA MET A 1 5.60 9.09 18.81
C MET A 1 4.67 8.02 19.15
N GLU A 2 3.70 8.37 19.88
CA GLU A 2 2.72 7.49 20.29
C GLU A 2 1.93 6.92 19.18
N HIS A 3 1.61 7.76 18.20
CA HIS A 3 0.78 7.26 17.12
C HIS A 3 1.55 6.22 16.32
N THR A 4 2.87 6.25 16.33
CA THR A 4 3.65 5.25 15.64
C THR A 4 3.48 3.89 16.31
N LYS A 5 3.47 3.91 17.62
CA LYS A 5 3.30 2.67 18.34
C LYS A 5 1.89 2.11 18.14
N ALA A 6 0.91 2.99 18.16
CA ALA A 6 -0.46 2.56 17.94
C ALA A 6 -0.62 1.97 16.54
N TYR A 7 0.05 2.58 15.57
CA TYR A 7 -0.05 2.09 14.22
C TYR A 7 0.55 0.69 14.11
N GLN A 8 1.66 0.45 14.80
CA GLN A 8 2.28 -0.85 14.75
C GLN A 8 1.43 -1.91 15.39
N GLU A 9 0.74 -1.57 16.47
CA GLU A 9 -0.17 -2.50 17.07
C GLU A 9 -1.36 -2.76 16.18
N PHE A 10 -1.81 -1.73 15.51
CA PHE A 10 -2.90 -1.84 14.59
C PHE A 10 -2.53 -2.82 13.48
N LYS A 11 -1.32 -2.70 12.96
CA LYS A 11 -0.85 -3.62 11.94
C LYS A 11 -0.74 -5.04 12.45
N LYS A 12 -0.24 -5.20 13.65
CA LYS A 12 -0.08 -6.52 14.23
C LYS A 12 -1.38 -7.25 14.31
N ASN A 13 -2.46 -6.51 14.49
CA ASN A 13 -3.76 -7.13 14.61
C ASN A 13 -4.46 -7.30 13.28
N GLY A 14 -3.75 -7.09 12.19
CA GLY A 14 -4.33 -7.29 10.88
C GLY A 14 -5.19 -6.17 10.39
N ASN A 15 -5.10 -5.01 11.04
CA ASN A 15 -5.91 -3.87 10.67
C ASN A 15 -5.12 -2.85 9.89
N THR A 16 -4.55 -3.24 8.76
CA THR A 16 -3.70 -2.33 7.99
C THR A 16 -4.38 -1.87 6.72
N LYS A 17 -5.61 -1.52 6.82
CA LYS A 17 -6.36 -1.13 5.65
C LYS A 17 -5.92 0.20 5.05
N PHE A 18 -5.54 1.16 5.90
CA PHE A 18 -5.12 2.47 5.44
C PHE A 18 -3.72 2.77 5.93
N VAL A 19 -2.90 3.32 5.04
CA VAL A 19 -1.54 3.72 5.41
C VAL A 19 -1.21 5.03 4.73
N ARG A 20 -0.14 5.67 5.21
CA ARG A 20 0.37 6.86 4.58
C ARG A 20 1.35 6.44 3.50
N TYR A 21 1.72 7.38 2.63
CA TYR A 21 2.60 7.06 1.51
C TYR A 21 3.89 6.40 1.97
N SER A 22 4.54 6.99 2.97
CA SER A 22 5.84 6.47 3.39
C SER A 22 5.72 5.08 4.00
N GLU A 23 4.65 4.86 4.73
CA GLU A 23 4.45 3.56 5.35
C GLU A 23 4.15 2.50 4.31
N GLY A 24 3.31 2.85 3.36
CA GLY A 24 2.98 1.90 2.32
C GLY A 24 4.17 1.57 1.45
N ALA A 25 4.96 2.58 1.12
CA ALA A 25 6.14 2.36 0.30
C ALA A 25 7.07 1.37 0.98
N GLU A 26 7.25 1.53 2.27
CA GLU A 26 8.11 0.63 3.00
C GLU A 26 7.55 -0.77 3.05
N MET A 27 6.25 -0.89 3.26
CA MET A 27 5.61 -2.21 3.32
C MET A 27 5.75 -2.95 2.00
N TYR A 28 5.72 -2.24 0.90
CA TYR A 28 5.77 -2.87 -0.41
C TYR A 28 7.15 -2.78 -1.05
N HIS A 29 8.15 -2.35 -0.28
CA HIS A 29 9.53 -2.33 -0.73
C HIS A 29 9.72 -1.54 -2.01
N MET A 30 9.13 -0.36 -2.04
CA MET A 30 9.31 0.50 -3.21
C MET A 30 9.51 1.93 -2.72
N SER A 31 9.90 2.83 -3.62
CA SER A 31 10.11 4.21 -3.25
C SER A 31 8.77 4.87 -2.98
N VAL A 32 8.81 5.96 -2.23
CA VAL A 32 7.59 6.70 -1.93
C VAL A 32 6.95 7.21 -3.22
N SER A 33 7.76 7.69 -4.14
CA SER A 33 7.25 8.16 -5.42
C SER A 33 6.52 7.09 -6.18
N LYS A 34 7.10 5.90 -6.19
CA LYS A 34 6.49 4.79 -6.91
C LYS A 34 5.18 4.38 -6.24
N PHE A 35 5.19 4.31 -4.92
CA PHE A 35 3.99 3.92 -4.19
C PHE A 35 2.88 4.94 -4.43
N MET A 36 3.23 6.24 -4.36
CA MET A 36 2.26 7.29 -4.58
C MET A 36 1.66 7.21 -5.97
N GLN A 37 2.52 7.00 -6.97
CA GLN A 37 2.08 6.90 -8.34
C GLN A 37 1.10 5.74 -8.52
N MET A 38 1.44 4.59 -7.96
CA MET A 38 0.61 3.42 -8.09
C MET A 38 -0.71 3.58 -7.33
N ALA A 39 -0.65 4.24 -6.16
CA ALA A 39 -1.86 4.48 -5.39
C ALA A 39 -2.82 5.38 -6.16
N LYS A 40 -2.29 6.36 -6.88
CA LYS A 40 -3.12 7.23 -7.68
C LYS A 40 -3.73 6.45 -8.83
N ASP A 41 -2.94 5.63 -9.48
CA ASP A 41 -3.43 4.84 -10.60
C ASP A 41 -4.50 3.85 -10.15
N ALA A 42 -4.35 3.35 -8.94
CA ALA A 42 -5.29 2.40 -8.40
C ALA A 42 -6.56 3.07 -7.87
N LYS A 43 -6.52 4.41 -7.79
CA LYS A 43 -7.62 5.17 -7.21
C LYS A 43 -7.87 4.77 -5.77
N ALA A 44 -6.77 4.54 -5.06
CA ALA A 44 -6.82 4.07 -3.69
C ALA A 44 -6.56 5.18 -2.68
N ILE A 45 -6.51 6.42 -3.12
CA ILE A 45 -6.17 7.53 -2.27
C ILE A 45 -7.40 8.17 -1.67
N TYR A 46 -7.35 8.40 -0.37
CA TYR A 46 -8.41 9.05 0.36
C TYR A 46 -7.84 10.31 0.98
N LYS A 47 -8.49 11.43 0.74
CA LYS A 47 -8.06 12.70 1.32
C LYS A 47 -9.04 13.12 2.39
N LEU A 48 -8.53 13.27 3.60
CA LEU A 48 -9.34 13.68 4.73
C LEU A 48 -8.75 14.99 5.25
N GLY A 49 -9.17 16.08 4.67
CA GLY A 49 -8.56 17.35 4.98
C GLY A 49 -7.16 17.37 4.44
N GLN A 50 -6.18 17.52 5.31
CA GLN A 50 -4.79 17.51 4.89
C GLN A 50 -4.17 16.13 5.02
N LEU A 51 -4.91 15.20 5.56
CA LEU A 51 -4.41 13.85 5.74
C LEU A 51 -4.70 13.03 4.50
N VAL A 52 -3.69 12.36 3.98
CA VAL A 52 -3.85 11.52 2.80
C VAL A 52 -3.55 10.09 3.20
N LEU A 53 -4.47 9.21 2.92
CA LEU A 53 -4.33 7.80 3.24
C LEU A 53 -4.54 6.96 1.99
N VAL A 54 -3.93 5.80 1.98
CA VAL A 54 -4.06 4.87 0.86
C VAL A 54 -4.79 3.63 1.38
N ASN A 55 -5.84 3.26 0.67
CA ASN A 55 -6.60 2.07 1.02
C ASN A 55 -5.87 0.85 0.46
N LEU A 56 -5.31 0.04 1.34
CA LEU A 56 -4.50 -1.08 0.90
C LEU A 56 -5.30 -2.16 0.21
N LYS A 57 -6.56 -2.29 0.54
CA LYS A 57 -7.38 -3.28 -0.13
C LYS A 57 -7.49 -2.96 -1.61
N ILE A 58 -7.77 -1.70 -1.93
CA ILE A 58 -7.88 -1.27 -3.32
C ILE A 58 -6.52 -1.35 -3.98
N PHE A 59 -5.47 -0.96 -3.25
CA PHE A 59 -4.13 -0.98 -3.78
C PHE A 59 -3.72 -2.42 -4.13
N ASP A 60 -4.03 -3.35 -3.26
CA ASP A 60 -3.69 -4.75 -3.50
C ASP A 60 -4.44 -5.31 -4.71
N GLU A 61 -5.68 -4.92 -4.87
CA GLU A 61 -6.45 -5.37 -6.01
C GLU A 61 -5.84 -4.84 -7.31
N TYR A 62 -5.34 -3.61 -7.25
CA TYR A 62 -4.69 -3.03 -8.40
C TYR A 62 -3.41 -3.80 -8.73
N ILE A 63 -2.64 -4.16 -7.71
CA ILE A 63 -1.41 -4.90 -7.91
C ILE A 63 -1.69 -6.25 -8.55
N GLU A 64 -2.80 -6.87 -8.18
CA GLU A 64 -3.14 -8.16 -8.73
C GLU A 64 -3.38 -8.11 -10.23
N THR A 65 -3.69 -6.94 -10.76
CA THR A 65 -3.87 -6.84 -12.21
C THR A 65 -2.55 -7.01 -12.95
N PHE A 66 -1.43 -6.93 -12.23
CA PHE A 66 -0.12 -7.12 -12.85
C PHE A 66 0.41 -8.53 -12.62
N HIS A 67 -0.41 -9.39 -12.06
CA HIS A 67 0.02 -10.75 -11.76
C HIS A 67 0.39 -11.49 -13.05
N ILE A 68 1.56 -12.07 -13.05
CA ILE A 68 2.02 -12.81 -14.22
C ILE A 68 1.73 -14.27 -13.98
N VAL A 69 0.93 -14.84 -14.84
CA VAL A 69 0.49 -16.20 -14.69
C VAL A 69 1.32 -17.18 -15.45
N GLU A 70 2.37 -16.86 -16.09
CA GLU A 70 3.13 -17.81 -16.75
C GLU A 70 3.90 -18.59 -15.92
N ASP A 71 4.02 -19.56 -16.02
CA ASP A 71 4.69 -20.35 -15.24
C ASP A 71 5.89 -20.35 -15.20
N ARG A 72 6.24 -20.27 -14.92
CA ARG A 72 7.16 -20.00 -14.84
C ARG A 72 8.11 -20.24 -15.28
N LYS A 73 8.01 -20.67 -15.76
CA LYS A 73 8.81 -20.89 -16.28
C LYS A 73 9.53 -20.12 -16.65
N SER A 74 9.45 -19.76 -16.80
CA SER A 74 10.06 -18.97 -17.19
C SER A 74 10.51 -18.20 -16.55
N VAL A 75 10.48 -18.12 -16.03
CA VAL A 75 10.86 -17.25 -15.55
C VAL A 75 11.64 -17.09 -15.10
N VAL A 76 11.87 -17.44 -14.94
CA VAL A 76 12.58 -17.16 -14.52
C VAL A 76 13.06 -16.95 -14.53
#